data_e334cc67e349b5514c01a1fc57efa631
#
_entry.id   e334cc67e349b5514c01a1fc57efa631
#
_cell.length_a   1.000
_cell.length_b   1.000
_cell.length_c   1.000
_cell.angle_alpha   90.00
_cell.angle_beta   90.00
_cell.angle_gamma   90.00
#
_symmetry.space_group_name_H-M   'P 1'
#
loop_
_entity.id
_entity.type
_entity.pdbx_description
1 polymer ?
#
loop_
_entity_poly.entity_id
_entity_poly.type
_entity_poly.pdbx_seq_one_letter_code
_entity_poly.pdbx_strand_id
1 'polypeptide(L)'
;MKEAQKNRRSNKASELKQMRFGLKIGKGDLDIKLRKVREFLAEGHKVRIQIFYRGREMAHKELGNEMMERIRELLEDTAVFEHTPTMAGRNLSVVIRSK
;
A
#
# COMPACT_ATOMS: atom_id res chain seq x y z
N MET A 1 -28.60 -7.10 3.69
CA MET A 1 -28.36 -6.84 3.05
C MET A 1 -28.09 -6.49 2.63
N LYS A 2 -27.69 -6.62 3.08
CA LYS A 2 -27.20 -6.27 2.56
C LYS A 2 -27.10 -5.67 2.06
N GLU A 3 -26.83 -5.53 2.37
CA GLU A 3 -26.56 -4.85 1.72
C GLU A 3 -26.39 -4.17 1.53
N ALA A 4 -26.46 -4.33 1.90
CA ALA A 4 -26.17 -3.61 1.55
C ALA A 4 -25.76 -3.19 1.64
N GLN A 5 -25.37 -3.21 1.96
CA GLN A 5 -24.91 -2.74 1.72
C GLN A 5 -24.38 -2.40 1.20
N LYS A 6 -24.26 -2.48 1.05
CA LYS A 6 -23.74 -2.02 0.34
C LYS A 6 -23.66 -1.11 -0.18
N ASN A 7 -23.80 -0.98 0.03
CA ASN A 7 -23.63 -0.07 -0.49
C ASN A 7 -23.63 0.73 -0.60
N ARG A 8 -23.53 0.79 -0.66
CA ARG A 8 -23.39 1.61 -0.71
C ARG A 8 -22.92 2.18 -0.99
N ARG A 9 -22.66 2.02 -1.25
CA ARG A 9 -22.04 2.64 -1.41
C ARG A 9 -21.67 3.58 -1.83
N SER A 10 -21.66 3.31 -2.40
CA SER A 10 -21.26 4.16 -2.67
C SER A 10 -20.98 5.24 -2.63
N ASN A 11 -21.40 5.56 -3.06
CA ASN A 11 -21.22 6.71 -2.65
C ASN A 11 -20.62 6.82 -1.44
N LYS A 12 -20.23 5.94 -0.92
CA LYS A 12 -19.62 5.95 0.23
C LYS A 12 -18.42 6.71 0.21
N ALA A 13 -18.13 7.38 1.24
CA ALA A 13 -16.91 8.13 1.41
C ALA A 13 -15.74 7.20 1.20
N SER A 14 -14.72 7.69 0.54
CA SER A 14 -13.52 6.91 0.40
C SER A 14 -12.84 6.76 1.76
N GLU A 15 -12.17 5.63 1.95
CA GLU A 15 -11.47 5.34 3.19
C GLU A 15 -9.98 5.25 2.94
N LEU A 16 -9.21 5.35 4.00
CA LEU A 16 -7.77 5.09 3.92
C LEU A 16 -7.55 3.64 4.33
N LYS A 17 -7.25 2.82 3.34
CA LYS A 17 -6.94 1.42 3.59
C LYS A 17 -5.45 1.29 3.86
N GLN A 18 -5.08 0.26 4.56
CA GLN A 18 -3.67 0.05 4.91
C GLN A 18 -3.20 -1.31 4.43
N MET A 19 -2.01 -1.34 3.85
CA MET A 19 -1.42 -2.59 3.39
C MET A 19 0.01 -2.65 3.87
N ARG A 20 0.36 -3.72 4.58
CA ARG A 20 1.70 -3.89 5.13
C ARG A 20 2.49 -4.90 4.32
N PHE A 21 3.77 -4.60 4.17
CA PHE A 21 4.69 -5.47 3.44
C PHE A 21 5.91 -5.69 4.32
N GLY A 22 6.41 -6.93 4.35
CA GLY A 22 7.68 -7.21 5.02
C GLY A 22 8.81 -7.09 4.01
N LEU A 23 10.03 -6.85 4.49
CA LEU A 23 11.18 -6.76 3.60
C LEU A 23 11.48 -8.07 2.89
N LYS A 24 11.11 -9.17 3.51
CA LYS A 24 11.40 -10.49 2.94
C LYS A 24 10.17 -11.15 2.34
N ILE A 25 9.20 -10.34 1.95
CA ILE A 25 7.99 -10.87 1.35
C ILE A 25 8.35 -11.58 0.04
N GLY A 26 7.74 -12.75 -0.18
CA GLY A 26 7.95 -13.48 -1.41
C GLY A 26 7.21 -12.84 -2.58
N LYS A 27 7.67 -13.14 -3.78
CA LYS A 27 7.08 -12.56 -4.97
C LYS A 27 5.59 -12.87 -5.09
N GLY A 28 5.19 -14.10 -4.77
CA GLY A 28 3.78 -14.47 -4.83
C GLY A 28 2.92 -13.66 -3.88
N ASP A 29 3.39 -13.50 -2.64
CA ASP A 29 2.66 -12.71 -1.66
C ASP A 29 2.62 -11.25 -2.05
N LEU A 30 3.71 -10.75 -2.62
CA LEU A 30 3.76 -9.38 -3.08
C LEU A 30 2.71 -9.15 -4.17
N ASP A 31 2.61 -10.06 -5.13
CA ASP A 31 1.64 -9.95 -6.20
C ASP A 31 0.21 -9.95 -5.67
N ILE A 32 -0.07 -10.81 -4.69
CA ILE A 32 -1.40 -10.89 -4.09
C ILE A 32 -1.75 -9.57 -3.40
N LYS A 33 -0.80 -9.03 -2.64
CA LYS A 33 -1.05 -7.78 -1.93
C LYS A 33 -1.22 -6.60 -2.89
N LEU A 34 -0.44 -6.57 -3.95
CA LEU A 34 -0.57 -5.50 -4.94
C LEU A 34 -1.90 -5.57 -5.68
N ARG A 35 -2.42 -6.78 -5.91
CA ARG A 35 -3.74 -6.94 -6.50
C ARG A 35 -4.80 -6.33 -5.59
N LYS A 36 -4.67 -6.57 -4.28
CA LYS A 36 -5.58 -6.01 -3.30
C LYS A 36 -5.53 -4.49 -3.32
N VAL A 37 -4.31 -3.95 -3.40
CA VAL A 37 -4.13 -2.50 -3.47
C VAL A 37 -4.84 -1.93 -4.69
N ARG A 38 -4.70 -2.58 -5.84
CA ARG A 38 -5.37 -2.12 -7.05
C ARG A 38 -6.88 -2.15 -6.90
N GLU A 39 -7.41 -3.17 -6.21
CA GLU A 39 -8.84 -3.26 -5.95
C GLU A 39 -9.32 -2.08 -5.10
N PHE A 40 -8.58 -1.76 -4.04
CA PHE A 40 -8.93 -0.62 -3.19
C PHE A 40 -8.92 0.68 -3.99
N LEU A 41 -7.92 0.85 -4.83
CA LEU A 41 -7.82 2.06 -5.64
C LEU A 41 -8.97 2.15 -6.64
N ALA A 42 -9.36 1.02 -7.22
CA ALA A 42 -10.47 0.99 -8.16
C ALA A 42 -11.79 1.34 -7.49
N GLU A 43 -11.89 1.10 -6.17
CA GLU A 43 -13.06 1.46 -5.40
C GLU A 43 -13.06 2.90 -4.92
N GLY A 44 -12.01 3.63 -5.23
CA GLY A 44 -11.93 5.04 -4.86
C GLY A 44 -11.30 5.32 -3.51
N HIS A 45 -10.70 4.30 -2.90
CA HIS A 45 -10.04 4.48 -1.61
C HIS A 45 -8.60 4.90 -1.79
N LYS A 46 -8.05 5.56 -0.78
CA LYS A 46 -6.61 5.76 -0.70
C LYS A 46 -6.01 4.56 0.02
N VAL A 47 -4.75 4.28 -0.25
CA VAL A 47 -4.06 3.17 0.40
C VAL A 47 -2.76 3.68 1.02
N ARG A 48 -2.55 3.33 2.28
CA ARG A 48 -1.28 3.59 2.94
C ARG A 48 -0.45 2.32 2.79
N ILE A 49 0.65 2.44 2.08
CA ILE A 49 1.58 1.33 1.92
C ILE A 49 2.62 1.45 3.00
N GLN A 50 2.77 0.41 3.82
CA GLN A 50 3.74 0.37 4.89
C GLN A 50 4.70 -0.78 4.69
N ILE A 51 5.99 -0.49 4.80
CA ILE A 51 7.01 -1.53 4.80
C ILE A 51 7.53 -1.63 6.22
N PHE A 52 7.34 -2.77 6.84
CA PHE A 52 7.70 -2.98 8.23
C PHE A 52 9.10 -3.57 8.32
N TYR A 53 9.95 -2.94 9.14
CA TYR A 53 11.30 -3.42 9.40
C TYR A 53 11.31 -4.18 10.72
N ARG A 54 11.89 -5.36 10.71
CA ARG A 54 12.15 -6.06 11.96
C ARG A 54 13.42 -5.49 12.57
N GLY A 55 13.68 -5.80 13.85
CA GLY A 55 14.79 -5.22 14.56
C GLY A 55 16.11 -5.21 13.80
N ARG A 56 16.50 -6.36 13.25
CA ARG A 56 17.77 -6.46 12.52
C ARG A 56 17.76 -5.65 11.25
N GLU A 57 16.60 -5.53 10.65
CA GLU A 57 16.46 -4.87 9.35
C GLU A 57 16.62 -3.37 9.44
N MET A 58 16.50 -2.81 10.64
CA MET A 58 16.68 -1.38 10.82
C MET A 58 18.08 -0.91 10.43
N ALA A 59 19.05 -1.82 10.43
CA ALA A 59 20.40 -1.49 9.98
C ALA A 59 20.51 -1.40 8.46
N HIS A 60 19.46 -1.83 7.75
CA HIS A 60 19.47 -1.88 6.28
C HIS A 60 18.25 -1.14 5.73
N LYS A 61 18.15 0.13 6.06
CA LYS A 61 16.99 0.93 5.65
C LYS A 61 16.87 1.04 4.13
N GLU A 62 17.98 0.92 3.44
CA GLU A 62 17.96 0.98 1.98
C GLU A 62 17.12 -0.15 1.36
N LEU A 63 16.99 -1.28 2.06
CA LEU A 63 16.20 -2.38 1.54
C LEU A 63 14.73 -2.01 1.45
N GLY A 64 14.23 -1.26 2.43
CA GLY A 64 12.86 -0.78 2.39
C GLY A 64 12.64 0.22 1.29
N ASN A 65 13.63 1.10 1.07
CA ASN A 65 13.53 2.06 -0.01
C ASN A 65 13.49 1.36 -1.36
N GLU A 66 14.28 0.30 -1.52
CA GLU A 66 14.27 -0.49 -2.74
C GLU A 66 12.93 -1.19 -2.95
N MET A 67 12.37 -1.74 -1.88
CA MET A 67 11.08 -2.39 -1.94
C MET A 67 9.99 -1.38 -2.32
N MET A 68 10.04 -0.20 -1.71
CA MET A 68 9.06 0.85 -2.00
C MET A 68 9.16 1.29 -3.45
N GLU A 69 10.37 1.41 -3.98
CA GLU A 69 10.57 1.79 -5.37
C GLU A 69 10.03 0.72 -6.31
N ARG A 70 10.20 -0.54 -5.96
CA ARG A 70 9.64 -1.63 -6.74
C ARG A 70 8.12 -1.57 -6.76
N ILE A 71 7.52 -1.34 -5.60
CA ILE A 71 6.06 -1.22 -5.50
C ILE A 71 5.58 -0.04 -6.34
N ARG A 72 6.31 1.07 -6.28
CA ARG A 72 5.97 2.25 -7.04
C ARG A 72 5.98 1.96 -8.54
N GLU A 73 7.00 1.26 -9.00
CA GLU A 73 7.09 0.90 -10.42
C GLU A 73 5.95 -0.01 -10.85
N LEU A 74 5.59 -0.96 -9.99
CA LEU A 74 4.52 -1.91 -10.31
C LEU A 74 3.14 -1.27 -10.31
N LEU A 75 2.97 -0.16 -9.61
CA LEU A 75 1.69 0.54 -9.54
C LEU A 75 1.68 1.85 -10.31
N GLU A 76 2.73 2.11 -11.07
CA GLU A 76 2.92 3.39 -11.73
C GLU A 76 1.76 3.78 -12.64
N ASP A 77 1.17 2.82 -13.33
CA ASP A 77 0.07 3.08 -14.27
C ASP A 77 -1.28 3.20 -13.57
N THR A 78 -1.35 2.81 -12.31
CA THR A 78 -2.61 2.75 -11.56
C THR A 78 -2.71 3.79 -10.47
N ALA A 79 -1.60 4.16 -9.87
CA ALA A 79 -1.59 4.95 -8.64
C ALA A 79 -0.71 6.19 -8.73
N VAL A 80 -1.08 7.19 -7.93
CA VAL A 80 -0.26 8.39 -7.74
C VAL A 80 0.23 8.36 -6.29
N PHE A 81 1.54 8.51 -6.11
CA PHE A 81 2.14 8.59 -4.79
C PHE A 81 2.07 10.04 -4.33
N GLU A 82 1.35 10.28 -3.25
CA GLU A 82 1.04 11.64 -2.83
C GLU A 82 2.23 12.38 -2.22
N HIS A 83 3.20 11.64 -1.71
CA HIS A 83 4.37 12.28 -1.12
C HIS A 83 5.52 11.28 -1.15
N THR A 84 6.70 11.75 -0.76
CA THR A 84 7.86 10.88 -0.64
C THR A 84 7.65 9.95 0.56
N PRO A 85 7.98 8.66 0.43
CA PRO A 85 7.87 7.75 1.58
C PRO A 85 8.63 8.27 2.78
N THR A 86 8.03 8.14 3.96
CA THR A 86 8.64 8.62 5.20
C THR A 86 8.79 7.48 6.19
N MET A 87 9.87 7.55 6.95
CA MET A 87 10.14 6.57 8.00
C MET A 87 9.56 7.06 9.31
N ALA A 88 8.76 6.21 9.95
CA ALA A 88 8.22 6.51 11.26
C ALA A 88 8.38 5.27 12.12
N GLY A 89 9.25 5.33 13.12
CA GLY A 89 9.55 4.15 13.92
C GLY A 89 10.18 3.08 13.05
N ARG A 90 9.53 1.94 12.96
CA ARG A 90 10.02 0.82 12.16
C ARG A 90 9.25 0.63 10.87
N ASN A 91 8.53 1.66 10.45
CA ASN A 91 7.71 1.59 9.24
C ASN A 91 8.12 2.66 8.26
N LEU A 92 8.28 2.26 7.02
CA LEU A 92 8.44 3.20 5.91
C LEU A 92 7.07 3.24 5.23
N SER A 93 6.45 4.41 5.14
CA SER A 93 5.09 4.47 4.64
C SER A 93 4.88 5.61 3.65
N VAL A 94 3.89 5.43 2.81
CA VAL A 94 3.47 6.42 1.85
C VAL A 94 1.98 6.23 1.58
N VAL A 95 1.29 7.32 1.30
CA VAL A 95 -0.12 7.26 0.93
C VAL A 95 -0.23 7.41 -0.57
N ILE A 96 -1.02 6.55 -1.19
CA ILE A 96 -1.24 6.59 -2.62
C ILE A 96 -2.74 6.68 -2.91
N ARG A 97 -3.06 7.14 -4.08
CA ARG A 97 -4.43 7.24 -4.55
C ARG A 97 -4.49 6.81 -6.01
N SER A 98 -5.70 6.58 -6.47
CA SER A 98 -5.92 6.23 -7.86
C SER A 98 -5.55 7.38 -8.78
N LYS A 99 -5.02 7.05 -9.93
CA LYS A 99 -4.76 8.04 -10.98
C LYS A 99 -6.03 8.66 -11.48
#